data_bcb62b18fa4a5c806af9c58f02a6c3b9
#
_entry.id   bcb62b18fa4a5c806af9c58f02a6c3b9
#
_cell.length_a   1.000
_cell.length_b   1.000
_cell.length_c   1.000
_cell.angle_alpha   90.00
_cell.angle_beta   90.00
_cell.angle_gamma   90.00
#
_symmetry.space_group_name_H-M   'P 1'
#
loop_
_entity.id
_entity.type
_entity.pdbx_description
1 polymer ?
#
loop_
_entity_poly.entity_id
_entity_poly.type
_entity_poly.pdbx_seq_one_letter_code
_entity_poly.pdbx_strand_id
1 'polypeptide(L)'
;MQDAAAAADAVARQRSVNNVVTQHYNSVPERGRDWRRTDSNIKGLRSLNNWVKSCIIQKFSPDEDHVPGGREEHELLVLDIGCGKGGDLGKWQQAPQSVQLYVGLDPADVSIDQARERFRQMASRGGGRGGRGGYRRQPSRLFDAQFHVKDCYGESIEDIDVVRQVGFDPGPLNRRGFDIVTMMFCMHYAFETEQKARTMLRNVAGALKKGGRFIGCIPNSDVIGEHVRQFNAKQAAQKKEAKEAKEPEADAEDGEVEEGEAEKTAEWGNSIYRVRFPGPTPEDGIFRPAFGWKYSFFLDEAVEEVPEYVVPWEAFRALAEDYNLELQYHKSFTDVWESEKDDSMLGPLSERMGVRERGGGPILVSPEEQEAAGFYVAFCFYKV
;
A
#
# COMPACT_ATOMS: atom_id res chain seq x y z
N MET A 1 7.34 -39.05 2.62
CA MET A 1 7.18 -38.56 4.02
C MET A 1 7.99 -37.29 4.27
N GLN A 2 9.23 -37.18 3.74
CA GLN A 2 10.04 -35.95 3.89
C GLN A 2 9.42 -34.74 3.20
N ASP A 3 8.84 -34.91 2.01
CA ASP A 3 8.19 -33.80 1.28
C ASP A 3 6.92 -33.28 1.97
N ALA A 4 6.17 -34.18 2.65
CA ALA A 4 4.98 -33.77 3.39
C ALA A 4 5.34 -33.00 4.69
N ALA A 5 6.46 -33.38 5.34
CA ALA A 5 6.95 -32.65 6.51
C ALA A 5 7.51 -31.27 6.13
N ALA A 6 8.26 -31.18 5.02
CA ALA A 6 8.76 -29.90 4.50
C ALA A 6 7.62 -28.96 4.07
N ALA A 7 6.57 -29.51 3.45
CA ALA A 7 5.37 -28.75 3.12
C ALA A 7 4.59 -28.27 4.37
N ALA A 8 4.47 -29.12 5.39
CA ALA A 8 3.84 -28.75 6.66
C ALA A 8 4.64 -27.69 7.42
N ASP A 9 5.96 -27.79 7.44
CA ASP A 9 6.86 -26.76 8.01
C ASP A 9 6.79 -25.45 7.24
N ALA A 10 6.70 -25.48 5.92
CA ALA A 10 6.52 -24.29 5.10
C ALA A 10 5.18 -23.59 5.38
N VAL A 11 4.09 -24.37 5.50
CA VAL A 11 2.76 -23.87 5.88
C VAL A 11 2.75 -23.29 7.31
N ALA A 12 3.44 -23.93 8.25
CA ALA A 12 3.55 -23.45 9.63
C ALA A 12 4.37 -22.15 9.71
N ARG A 13 5.47 -22.02 8.95
CA ARG A 13 6.25 -20.77 8.84
C ARG A 13 5.46 -19.67 8.18
N GLN A 14 4.69 -19.98 7.14
CA GLN A 14 3.85 -19.05 6.40
C GLN A 14 2.71 -18.49 7.27
N ARG A 15 2.07 -19.33 8.09
CA ARG A 15 1.11 -18.88 9.12
C ARG A 15 1.75 -17.98 10.17
N SER A 16 3.02 -18.21 10.50
CA SER A 16 3.79 -17.44 11.47
C SER A 16 4.00 -15.97 11.01
N VAL A 17 4.36 -15.72 9.75
CA VAL A 17 4.60 -14.34 9.23
C VAL A 17 3.29 -13.57 9.14
N ASN A 18 2.22 -14.15 8.59
CA ASN A 18 0.89 -13.52 8.57
C ASN A 18 0.41 -13.19 9.99
N ASN A 19 0.67 -14.05 10.97
CA ASN A 19 0.33 -13.79 12.36
C ASN A 19 1.12 -12.62 12.95
N VAL A 20 2.41 -12.46 12.64
CA VAL A 20 3.23 -11.33 13.12
C VAL A 20 2.69 -10.01 12.58
N VAL A 21 2.41 -9.94 11.29
CA VAL A 21 1.86 -8.72 10.66
C VAL A 21 0.48 -8.40 11.24
N THR A 22 -0.42 -9.38 11.33
CA THR A 22 -1.76 -9.22 11.91
C THR A 22 -1.70 -8.79 13.38
N GLN A 23 -0.84 -9.42 14.19
CA GLN A 23 -0.64 -9.05 15.60
C GLN A 23 -0.11 -7.61 15.74
N HIS A 24 0.84 -7.22 14.88
CA HIS A 24 1.34 -5.85 14.87
C HIS A 24 0.20 -4.86 14.66
N TYR A 25 -0.59 -5.01 13.58
CA TYR A 25 -1.69 -4.09 13.28
C TYR A 25 -2.80 -4.10 14.35
N ASN A 26 -3.03 -5.23 15.01
CA ASN A 26 -3.94 -5.33 16.13
C ASN A 26 -3.42 -4.61 17.40
N SER A 27 -2.10 -4.54 17.58
CA SER A 27 -1.46 -3.91 18.74
C SER A 27 -1.24 -2.40 18.61
N VAL A 28 -1.25 -1.84 17.39
CA VAL A 28 -1.03 -0.40 17.16
C VAL A 28 -2.12 0.41 17.86
N PRO A 29 -1.75 1.29 18.83
CA PRO A 29 -2.70 2.09 19.59
C PRO A 29 -3.56 2.98 18.69
N GLU A 30 -4.84 3.11 19.02
CA GLU A 30 -5.70 4.07 18.36
C GLU A 30 -5.41 5.47 18.89
N ARG A 31 -4.56 6.23 18.18
CA ARG A 31 -4.31 7.64 18.45
C ARG A 31 -5.36 8.50 17.77
N GLY A 32 -5.96 9.44 18.50
CA GLY A 32 -7.03 10.32 18.04
C GLY A 32 -6.64 11.15 16.81
N ARG A 33 -7.65 11.65 16.07
CA ARG A 33 -7.43 12.46 14.86
C ARG A 33 -6.66 13.75 15.16
N ASP A 34 -6.92 14.38 16.32
CA ASP A 34 -6.28 15.63 16.69
C ASP A 34 -4.79 15.41 16.97
N TRP A 35 -4.44 14.36 17.72
CA TRP A 35 -3.03 13.99 17.96
C TRP A 35 -2.26 13.79 16.65
N ARG A 36 -2.85 13.10 15.66
CA ARG A 36 -2.21 12.87 14.36
C ARG A 36 -1.94 14.15 13.57
N ARG A 37 -2.68 15.22 13.85
CA ARG A 37 -2.55 16.52 13.18
C ARG A 37 -1.61 17.49 13.88
N THR A 38 -1.46 17.38 15.19
CA THR A 38 -0.70 18.33 16.01
C THR A 38 0.61 17.77 16.51
N ASP A 39 0.58 16.57 17.09
CA ASP A 39 1.68 16.05 17.92
C ASP A 39 2.49 14.93 17.24
N SER A 40 2.02 14.42 16.09
CA SER A 40 2.73 13.37 15.36
C SER A 40 4.02 13.89 14.72
N ASN A 41 5.12 13.17 14.90
CA ASN A 41 6.42 13.46 14.29
C ASN A 41 6.41 13.29 12.76
N ILE A 42 5.50 12.47 12.24
CA ILE A 42 5.33 12.17 10.80
C ILE A 42 4.03 12.75 10.24
N LYS A 43 3.58 13.89 10.77
CA LYS A 43 2.30 14.50 10.33
C LYS A 43 2.33 14.94 8.87
N GLY A 44 3.45 15.46 8.39
CA GLY A 44 3.64 15.86 6.99
C GLY A 44 3.59 14.66 6.06
N LEU A 45 4.31 13.58 6.38
CA LEU A 45 4.27 12.31 5.64
C LEU A 45 2.84 11.74 5.60
N ARG A 46 2.15 11.71 6.74
CA ARG A 46 0.74 11.26 6.80
C ARG A 46 -0.17 12.10 5.91
N SER A 47 0.02 13.43 5.91
CA SER A 47 -0.74 14.34 5.06
C SER A 47 -0.47 14.09 3.58
N LEU A 48 0.80 13.97 3.18
CA LEU A 48 1.21 13.71 1.81
C LEU A 48 0.71 12.35 1.31
N ASN A 49 0.93 11.27 2.07
CA ASN A 49 0.44 9.93 1.72
C ASN A 49 -1.09 9.90 1.57
N ASN A 50 -1.83 10.57 2.46
CA ASN A 50 -3.27 10.67 2.36
C ASN A 50 -3.72 11.52 1.16
N TRP A 51 -2.97 12.58 0.83
CA TRP A 51 -3.27 13.39 -0.35
C TRP A 51 -3.03 12.61 -1.64
N VAL A 52 -1.91 11.89 -1.77
CA VAL A 52 -1.64 11.01 -2.92
C VAL A 52 -2.75 9.98 -3.10
N LYS A 53 -3.17 9.29 -2.02
CA LYS A 53 -4.31 8.36 -2.09
C LYS A 53 -5.59 9.06 -2.58
N SER A 54 -5.84 10.28 -2.13
CA SER A 54 -6.98 11.07 -2.61
C SER A 54 -6.83 11.43 -4.10
N CYS A 55 -5.63 11.75 -4.57
CA CYS A 55 -5.38 12.01 -5.99
C CYS A 55 -5.72 10.80 -6.86
N ILE A 56 -5.28 9.59 -6.46
CA ILE A 56 -5.55 8.37 -7.23
C ILE A 56 -7.05 8.06 -7.25
N ILE A 57 -7.73 8.20 -6.11
CA ILE A 57 -9.18 8.00 -6.03
C ILE A 57 -9.89 9.04 -6.91
N GLN A 58 -9.53 10.32 -6.83
CA GLN A 58 -10.15 11.38 -7.64
C GLN A 58 -9.97 11.16 -9.14
N LYS A 59 -8.80 10.65 -9.55
CA LYS A 59 -8.47 10.45 -10.98
C LYS A 59 -9.07 9.18 -11.57
N PHE A 60 -9.10 8.10 -10.81
CA PHE A 60 -9.37 6.76 -11.36
C PHE A 60 -10.65 6.12 -10.84
N SER A 61 -11.38 6.73 -9.91
CA SER A 61 -12.67 6.19 -9.49
C SER A 61 -13.82 6.50 -10.46
N PRO A 62 -13.89 7.67 -11.15
CA PRO A 62 -14.98 7.94 -12.04
C PRO A 62 -14.99 7.01 -13.26
N ASP A 63 -16.18 6.61 -13.70
CA ASP A 63 -16.35 5.99 -15.02
C ASP A 63 -15.90 6.95 -16.13
N GLU A 64 -15.58 6.41 -17.32
CA GLU A 64 -15.12 7.23 -18.45
C GLU A 64 -16.17 8.24 -18.92
N ASP A 65 -17.45 7.89 -18.80
CA ASP A 65 -18.59 8.71 -19.19
C ASP A 65 -19.08 9.63 -18.05
N HIS A 66 -18.40 9.63 -16.89
CA HIS A 66 -18.83 10.45 -15.76
C HIS A 66 -18.69 11.95 -16.04
N VAL A 67 -19.81 12.67 -15.95
CA VAL A 67 -19.86 14.13 -16.09
C VAL A 67 -20.06 14.75 -14.71
N PRO A 68 -19.09 15.52 -14.18
CA PRO A 68 -19.23 16.19 -12.89
C PRO A 68 -20.48 17.09 -12.84
N GLY A 69 -21.37 16.85 -11.87
CA GLY A 69 -22.64 17.59 -11.74
C GLY A 69 -23.74 17.20 -12.73
N GLY A 70 -23.50 16.22 -13.57
CA GLY A 70 -24.51 15.56 -14.41
C GLY A 70 -25.46 14.67 -13.57
N ARG A 71 -26.46 14.08 -14.26
CA ARG A 71 -27.31 13.09 -13.65
C ARG A 71 -26.53 11.77 -13.56
N GLU A 72 -26.21 11.32 -12.35
CA GLU A 72 -25.54 10.04 -12.15
C GLU A 72 -26.51 8.90 -12.50
N GLU A 73 -26.19 8.15 -13.54
CA GLU A 73 -26.93 6.95 -13.93
C GLU A 73 -26.39 5.69 -13.20
N HIS A 74 -25.18 5.76 -12.68
CA HIS A 74 -24.47 4.66 -12.04
C HIS A 74 -23.70 5.12 -10.80
N GLU A 75 -23.91 4.44 -9.69
CA GLU A 75 -23.13 4.60 -8.46
C GLU A 75 -22.06 3.48 -8.37
N LEU A 76 -20.88 3.78 -7.87
CA LEU A 76 -19.73 2.88 -7.82
C LEU A 76 -19.88 1.77 -6.78
N LEU A 77 -19.38 0.59 -7.11
CA LEU A 77 -19.14 -0.52 -6.20
C LEU A 77 -17.63 -0.64 -5.96
N VAL A 78 -17.20 -0.50 -4.70
CA VAL A 78 -15.80 -0.43 -4.28
C VAL A 78 -15.45 -1.61 -3.39
N LEU A 79 -14.38 -2.32 -3.73
CA LEU A 79 -13.77 -3.36 -2.91
C LEU A 79 -12.39 -2.87 -2.43
N ASP A 80 -12.21 -2.72 -1.13
CA ASP A 80 -10.96 -2.27 -0.49
C ASP A 80 -10.29 -3.43 0.24
N ILE A 81 -9.26 -3.99 -0.39
CA ILE A 81 -8.46 -5.09 0.15
C ILE A 81 -7.32 -4.52 0.99
N GLY A 82 -7.23 -4.96 2.25
CA GLY A 82 -6.34 -4.37 3.24
C GLY A 82 -6.83 -3.01 3.72
N CYS A 83 -8.15 -2.89 3.96
CA CYS A 83 -8.79 -1.62 4.34
C CYS A 83 -8.35 -1.10 5.72
N GLY A 84 -7.68 -1.93 6.52
CA GLY A 84 -7.23 -1.61 7.86
C GLY A 84 -8.35 -1.03 8.72
N LYS A 85 -8.06 0.05 9.42
CA LYS A 85 -8.99 0.78 10.32
C LYS A 85 -9.96 1.71 9.56
N GLY A 86 -10.20 1.48 8.25
CA GLY A 86 -11.09 2.29 7.41
C GLY A 86 -10.55 3.71 7.17
N GLY A 87 -9.24 3.85 6.98
CA GLY A 87 -8.58 5.15 6.78
C GLY A 87 -9.06 5.93 5.55
N ASP A 88 -9.55 5.23 4.55
CA ASP A 88 -9.93 5.78 3.25
C ASP A 88 -11.44 5.99 3.07
N LEU A 89 -12.29 5.58 4.02
CA LEU A 89 -13.74 5.77 3.99
C LEU A 89 -14.17 7.22 3.69
N GLY A 90 -13.50 8.21 4.32
CA GLY A 90 -13.78 9.62 4.07
C GLY A 90 -13.38 10.10 2.67
N LYS A 91 -12.44 9.42 2.00
CA LYS A 91 -12.05 9.71 0.62
C LYS A 91 -13.11 9.18 -0.34
N TRP A 92 -13.63 7.99 -0.09
CA TRP A 92 -14.72 7.41 -0.86
C TRP A 92 -16.03 8.18 -0.72
N GLN A 93 -16.32 8.76 0.46
CA GLN A 93 -17.45 9.66 0.63
C GLN A 93 -17.32 10.96 -0.20
N GLN A 94 -16.09 11.35 -0.55
CA GLN A 94 -15.76 12.54 -1.31
C GLN A 94 -15.29 12.21 -2.73
N ALA A 95 -15.47 10.98 -3.19
CA ALA A 95 -15.15 10.58 -4.55
C ALA A 95 -15.97 11.40 -5.56
N PRO A 96 -15.44 11.66 -6.77
CA PRO A 96 -16.14 12.47 -7.79
C PRO A 96 -17.48 11.87 -8.19
N GLN A 97 -17.55 10.55 -8.30
CA GLN A 97 -18.77 9.77 -8.56
C GLN A 97 -19.21 9.10 -7.27
N SER A 98 -20.54 9.10 -7.01
CA SER A 98 -21.11 8.55 -5.79
C SER A 98 -20.83 7.06 -5.65
N VAL A 99 -20.55 6.61 -4.43
CA VAL A 99 -20.40 5.19 -4.09
C VAL A 99 -21.73 4.65 -3.58
N GLN A 100 -22.16 3.51 -4.12
CA GLN A 100 -23.33 2.76 -3.65
C GLN A 100 -22.96 1.81 -2.52
N LEU A 101 -21.91 1.01 -2.74
CA LEU A 101 -21.44 -0.04 -1.85
C LEU A 101 -19.93 0.01 -1.69
N TYR A 102 -19.48 -0.06 -0.45
CA TYR A 102 -18.08 -0.25 -0.08
C TYR A 102 -17.93 -1.58 0.67
N VAL A 103 -17.02 -2.44 0.22
CA VAL A 103 -16.69 -3.69 0.90
C VAL A 103 -15.23 -3.63 1.33
N GLY A 104 -14.99 -3.62 2.64
CA GLY A 104 -13.64 -3.60 3.23
C GLY A 104 -13.22 -4.98 3.72
N LEU A 105 -12.04 -5.44 3.31
CA LEU A 105 -11.45 -6.72 3.72
C LEU A 105 -10.10 -6.47 4.39
N ASP A 106 -9.83 -7.12 5.51
CA ASP A 106 -8.53 -7.06 6.21
C ASP A 106 -8.35 -8.31 7.09
N PRO A 107 -7.16 -8.90 7.20
CA PRO A 107 -6.94 -10.05 8.08
C PRO A 107 -6.92 -9.69 9.58
N ALA A 108 -6.74 -8.40 9.94
CA ALA A 108 -6.70 -7.93 11.32
C ALA A 108 -8.10 -7.63 11.84
N ASP A 109 -8.63 -8.48 12.70
CA ASP A 109 -9.98 -8.38 13.28
C ASP A 109 -10.21 -7.09 14.07
N VAL A 110 -9.25 -6.66 14.89
CA VAL A 110 -9.30 -5.39 15.61
C VAL A 110 -9.38 -4.20 14.64
N SER A 111 -8.64 -4.26 13.53
CA SER A 111 -8.70 -3.21 12.49
C SER A 111 -10.09 -3.16 11.85
N ILE A 112 -10.69 -4.30 11.55
CA ILE A 112 -12.04 -4.39 10.99
C ILE A 112 -13.08 -3.82 11.96
N ASP A 113 -12.98 -4.11 13.26
CA ASP A 113 -13.90 -3.54 14.26
C ASP A 113 -13.76 -2.02 14.37
N GLN A 114 -12.54 -1.50 14.30
CA GLN A 114 -12.30 -0.05 14.26
C GLN A 114 -12.82 0.59 12.95
N ALA A 115 -12.74 -0.11 11.80
CA ALA A 115 -13.32 0.36 10.54
C ALA A 115 -14.86 0.45 10.63
N ARG A 116 -15.52 -0.57 11.21
CA ARG A 116 -16.96 -0.58 11.48
C ARG A 116 -17.39 0.58 12.36
N GLU A 117 -16.64 0.82 13.44
CA GLU A 117 -16.96 1.91 14.37
C GLU A 117 -16.76 3.28 13.69
N ARG A 118 -15.69 3.46 12.94
CA ARG A 118 -15.45 4.67 12.15
C ARG A 118 -16.58 4.94 11.16
N PHE A 119 -17.06 3.92 10.47
CA PHE A 119 -18.18 4.05 9.55
C PHE A 119 -19.47 4.46 10.27
N ARG A 120 -19.79 3.85 11.44
CA ARG A 120 -20.95 4.25 12.27
C ARG A 120 -20.85 5.71 12.70
N GLN A 121 -19.66 6.18 13.08
CA GLN A 121 -19.45 7.58 13.45
C GLN A 121 -19.63 8.53 12.26
N MET A 122 -19.23 8.12 11.05
CA MET A 122 -19.49 8.89 9.83
C MET A 122 -21.00 8.99 9.56
N ALA A 123 -21.74 7.90 9.70
CA ALA A 123 -23.19 7.86 9.53
C ALA A 123 -23.92 8.76 10.55
N SER A 124 -23.50 8.75 11.82
CA SER A 124 -24.11 9.57 12.87
C SER A 124 -23.87 11.08 12.67
N ARG A 125 -22.72 11.48 12.13
CA ARG A 125 -22.40 12.88 11.84
C ARG A 125 -23.18 13.44 10.65
N GLY A 126 -23.55 12.62 9.68
CA GLY A 126 -24.39 13.00 8.54
C GLY A 126 -25.83 13.34 8.89
N GLY A 127 -26.33 12.86 10.05
CA GLY A 127 -27.68 13.13 10.57
C GLY A 127 -27.84 14.36 11.48
N GLY A 128 -26.78 15.12 11.71
CA GLY A 128 -26.77 16.26 12.63
C GLY A 128 -27.63 17.43 12.16
N ARG A 129 -28.57 17.86 13.02
CA ARG A 129 -29.48 19.03 12.88
C ARG A 129 -28.76 20.24 12.30
N GLY A 130 -29.27 20.72 11.17
CA GLY A 130 -28.82 21.93 10.51
C GLY A 130 -28.84 23.16 11.44
N GLY A 131 -27.66 23.73 11.67
CA GLY A 131 -27.52 25.07 12.22
C GLY A 131 -28.19 26.08 11.31
N ARG A 132 -28.88 27.05 11.89
CA ARG A 132 -29.53 28.17 11.21
C ARG A 132 -28.49 28.97 10.39
N GLY A 133 -28.68 29.05 9.09
CA GLY A 133 -28.07 30.08 8.23
C GLY A 133 -26.88 29.58 7.41
N GLY A 134 -27.12 29.20 6.17
CA GLY A 134 -26.11 28.95 5.16
C GLY A 134 -26.68 28.06 4.06
N TYR A 135 -26.36 28.35 2.80
CA TYR A 135 -26.74 27.55 1.64
C TYR A 135 -26.60 26.05 1.94
N ARG A 136 -27.74 25.32 2.00
CA ARG A 136 -27.79 23.88 2.24
C ARG A 136 -27.05 23.16 1.11
N ARG A 137 -25.77 22.78 1.32
CA ARG A 137 -25.26 21.60 0.67
C ARG A 137 -26.07 20.43 1.21
N GLN A 138 -26.74 19.70 0.34
CA GLN A 138 -27.37 18.44 0.73
C GLN A 138 -26.29 17.58 1.41
N PRO A 139 -26.57 16.95 2.58
CA PRO A 139 -25.63 16.01 3.16
C PRO A 139 -25.38 14.93 2.09
N SER A 140 -24.12 14.73 1.71
CA SER A 140 -23.75 13.66 0.79
C SER A 140 -24.25 12.35 1.41
N ARG A 141 -25.10 11.65 0.67
CA ARG A 141 -25.60 10.33 1.10
C ARG A 141 -24.39 9.45 1.38
N LEU A 142 -24.36 8.86 2.58
CA LEU A 142 -23.33 7.88 2.89
C LEU A 142 -23.68 6.57 2.17
N PHE A 143 -22.68 5.93 1.60
CA PHE A 143 -22.82 4.64 0.93
C PHE A 143 -23.11 3.50 1.92
N ASP A 144 -23.59 2.36 1.43
CA ASP A 144 -23.67 1.14 2.22
C ASP A 144 -22.25 0.54 2.37
N ALA A 145 -21.94 -0.01 3.56
CA ALA A 145 -20.62 -0.60 3.81
C ALA A 145 -20.69 -1.94 4.52
N GLN A 146 -19.85 -2.86 4.10
CA GLN A 146 -19.62 -4.16 4.74
C GLN A 146 -18.14 -4.35 5.02
N PHE A 147 -17.80 -4.99 6.14
CA PHE A 147 -16.43 -5.22 6.57
C PHE A 147 -16.26 -6.67 7.00
N HIS A 148 -15.27 -7.38 6.45
CA HIS A 148 -15.03 -8.78 6.72
C HIS A 148 -13.57 -9.03 7.08
N VAL A 149 -13.35 -9.90 8.06
CA VAL A 149 -12.01 -10.41 8.39
C VAL A 149 -11.65 -11.47 7.36
N LYS A 150 -10.60 -11.22 6.55
CA LYS A 150 -10.23 -12.12 5.45
C LYS A 150 -8.76 -11.97 5.06
N ASP A 151 -8.05 -13.11 4.94
CA ASP A 151 -6.73 -13.18 4.30
C ASP A 151 -6.91 -13.28 2.77
N CYS A 152 -6.77 -12.13 2.09
CA CYS A 152 -6.96 -12.03 0.64
C CYS A 152 -5.75 -12.50 -0.17
N TYR A 153 -4.66 -12.91 0.48
CA TYR A 153 -3.45 -13.40 -0.18
C TYR A 153 -3.35 -14.92 -0.17
N GLY A 154 -3.76 -15.55 0.92
CA GLY A 154 -3.76 -17.01 1.06
C GLY A 154 -5.04 -17.69 0.61
N GLU A 155 -6.15 -16.95 0.55
CA GLU A 155 -7.48 -17.50 0.37
C GLU A 155 -8.26 -16.78 -0.74
N SER A 156 -9.26 -17.50 -1.32
CA SER A 156 -10.25 -16.87 -2.21
C SER A 156 -11.20 -15.98 -1.40
N ILE A 157 -11.59 -14.85 -1.97
CA ILE A 157 -12.62 -13.96 -1.39
C ILE A 157 -14.03 -14.28 -1.90
N GLU A 158 -14.17 -15.28 -2.75
CA GLU A 158 -15.44 -15.72 -3.34
C GLU A 158 -16.40 -16.33 -2.30
N ASP A 159 -15.88 -16.78 -1.15
CA ASP A 159 -16.69 -17.27 -0.04
C ASP A 159 -17.44 -16.16 0.72
N ILE A 160 -17.12 -14.89 0.47
CA ILE A 160 -17.86 -13.75 1.01
C ILE A 160 -19.08 -13.47 0.13
N ASP A 161 -20.28 -13.66 0.65
CA ASP A 161 -21.52 -13.61 -0.12
C ASP A 161 -21.69 -12.35 -0.98
N VAL A 162 -21.43 -11.16 -0.41
CA VAL A 162 -21.54 -9.90 -1.14
C VAL A 162 -20.50 -9.81 -2.27
N VAL A 163 -19.28 -10.29 -2.04
CA VAL A 163 -18.21 -10.28 -3.06
C VAL A 163 -18.54 -11.25 -4.19
N ARG A 164 -19.03 -12.45 -3.84
CA ARG A 164 -19.46 -13.46 -4.82
C ARG A 164 -20.60 -12.93 -5.69
N GLN A 165 -21.65 -12.38 -5.08
CA GLN A 165 -22.82 -11.87 -5.79
C GLN A 165 -22.49 -10.71 -6.73
N VAL A 166 -21.58 -9.81 -6.31
CA VAL A 166 -21.17 -8.66 -7.13
C VAL A 166 -20.22 -9.07 -8.25
N GLY A 167 -19.16 -9.84 -7.93
CA GLY A 167 -18.03 -10.05 -8.83
C GLY A 167 -17.91 -11.45 -9.44
N PHE A 168 -18.19 -12.51 -8.69
CA PHE A 168 -17.88 -13.89 -9.10
C PHE A 168 -19.06 -14.70 -9.60
N ASP A 169 -20.31 -14.29 -9.34
CA ASP A 169 -21.48 -15.04 -9.76
C ASP A 169 -21.63 -15.00 -11.29
N PRO A 170 -21.61 -16.16 -11.98
CA PRO A 170 -21.68 -16.23 -13.43
C PRO A 170 -23.08 -15.93 -14.00
N GLY A 171 -24.07 -15.59 -13.17
CA GLY A 171 -25.45 -15.34 -13.61
C GLY A 171 -25.53 -14.19 -14.61
N PRO A 172 -26.21 -14.37 -15.77
CA PRO A 172 -26.26 -13.36 -16.83
C PRO A 172 -26.94 -12.05 -16.40
N LEU A 173 -27.68 -12.07 -15.29
CA LEU A 173 -28.39 -10.92 -14.74
C LEU A 173 -27.58 -10.16 -13.66
N ASN A 174 -26.52 -10.76 -13.09
CA ASN A 174 -25.80 -10.23 -11.92
C ASN A 174 -24.32 -9.92 -12.19
N ARG A 175 -23.83 -10.06 -13.41
CA ARG A 175 -22.44 -9.79 -13.78
C ARG A 175 -22.16 -8.30 -13.86
N ARG A 176 -22.21 -7.61 -12.73
CA ARG A 176 -21.74 -6.23 -12.73
C ARG A 176 -20.25 -6.14 -12.41
N GLY A 177 -19.77 -6.86 -11.40
CA GLY A 177 -18.44 -6.73 -10.84
C GLY A 177 -18.25 -5.40 -10.08
N PHE A 178 -17.18 -5.31 -9.31
CA PHE A 178 -16.77 -4.06 -8.69
C PHE A 178 -16.21 -3.11 -9.73
N ASP A 179 -16.54 -1.84 -9.61
CA ASP A 179 -15.99 -0.77 -10.46
C ASP A 179 -14.53 -0.52 -10.10
N ILE A 180 -14.23 -0.55 -8.81
CA ILE A 180 -12.88 -0.32 -8.28
C ILE A 180 -12.52 -1.42 -7.28
N VAL A 181 -11.30 -1.95 -7.43
CA VAL A 181 -10.60 -2.67 -6.38
C VAL A 181 -9.40 -1.84 -5.94
N THR A 182 -9.20 -1.66 -4.65
CA THR A 182 -8.12 -0.85 -4.11
C THR A 182 -7.25 -1.64 -3.13
N MET A 183 -5.94 -1.41 -3.16
CA MET A 183 -4.95 -1.95 -2.23
C MET A 183 -3.94 -0.85 -1.87
N MET A 184 -4.15 -0.20 -0.72
CA MET A 184 -3.34 0.94 -0.28
C MET A 184 -2.32 0.52 0.77
N PHE A 185 -1.03 0.41 0.40
CA PHE A 185 0.09 0.02 1.27
C PHE A 185 -0.02 -1.40 1.85
N CYS A 186 -0.58 -2.35 1.10
CA CYS A 186 -0.77 -3.72 1.60
C CYS A 186 -0.43 -4.82 0.60
N MET A 187 -0.36 -4.52 -0.71
CA MET A 187 -0.16 -5.55 -1.74
C MET A 187 1.20 -6.27 -1.63
N HIS A 188 2.23 -5.62 -1.11
CA HIS A 188 3.57 -6.18 -0.96
C HIS A 188 3.62 -7.43 -0.06
N TYR A 189 2.69 -7.61 0.86
CA TYR A 189 2.58 -8.85 1.65
C TYR A 189 2.26 -10.09 0.81
N ALA A 190 1.60 -9.92 -0.34
CA ALA A 190 1.34 -11.01 -1.27
C ALA A 190 2.59 -11.53 -1.98
N PHE A 191 3.67 -10.72 -2.04
CA PHE A 191 4.92 -11.09 -2.73
C PHE A 191 5.87 -11.96 -1.89
N GLU A 192 5.39 -12.46 -0.77
CA GLU A 192 6.08 -13.53 -0.02
C GLU A 192 6.28 -14.78 -0.89
N THR A 193 5.27 -15.17 -1.68
CA THR A 193 5.33 -16.29 -2.60
C THR A 193 4.56 -16.01 -3.89
N GLU A 194 4.94 -16.66 -4.98
CA GLU A 194 4.20 -16.59 -6.25
C GLU A 194 2.74 -17.00 -6.09
N GLN A 195 2.49 -18.04 -5.29
CA GLN A 195 1.12 -18.52 -5.06
C GLN A 195 0.25 -17.45 -4.40
N LYS A 196 0.76 -16.72 -3.40
CA LYS A 196 0.04 -15.62 -2.76
C LYS A 196 -0.23 -14.47 -3.73
N ALA A 197 0.78 -14.07 -4.51
CA ALA A 197 0.63 -13.02 -5.51
C ALA A 197 -0.42 -13.41 -6.58
N ARG A 198 -0.41 -14.66 -7.05
CA ARG A 198 -1.41 -15.16 -8.01
C ARG A 198 -2.80 -15.27 -7.39
N THR A 199 -2.92 -15.70 -6.13
CA THR A 199 -4.21 -15.74 -5.42
C THR A 199 -4.78 -14.34 -5.26
N MET A 200 -3.97 -13.38 -4.83
CA MET A 200 -4.33 -11.97 -4.73
C MET A 200 -4.82 -11.41 -6.08
N LEU A 201 -4.07 -11.62 -7.17
CA LEU A 201 -4.45 -11.14 -8.50
C LEU A 201 -5.73 -11.81 -9.03
N ARG A 202 -5.94 -13.11 -8.73
CA ARG A 202 -7.20 -13.81 -9.04
C ARG A 202 -8.37 -13.18 -8.29
N ASN A 203 -8.19 -12.84 -7.02
CA ASN A 203 -9.20 -12.16 -6.22
C ASN A 203 -9.53 -10.78 -6.79
N VAL A 204 -8.52 -9.97 -7.11
CA VAL A 204 -8.68 -8.65 -7.73
C VAL A 204 -9.40 -8.75 -9.08
N ALA A 205 -8.86 -9.55 -9.99
CA ALA A 205 -9.38 -9.65 -11.34
C ALA A 205 -10.75 -10.33 -11.42
N GLY A 206 -11.01 -11.33 -10.54
CA GLY A 206 -12.31 -12.00 -10.45
C GLY A 206 -13.40 -11.09 -9.91
N ALA A 207 -13.08 -10.19 -8.98
CA ALA A 207 -14.03 -9.24 -8.42
C ALA A 207 -14.33 -8.06 -9.36
N LEU A 208 -13.38 -7.64 -10.21
CA LEU A 208 -13.55 -6.48 -11.09
C LEU A 208 -14.49 -6.75 -12.27
N LYS A 209 -15.34 -5.77 -12.59
CA LYS A 209 -16.05 -5.72 -13.89
C LYS A 209 -15.04 -5.50 -15.02
N LYS A 210 -15.41 -5.83 -16.26
CA LYS A 210 -14.70 -5.35 -17.46
C LYS A 210 -14.79 -3.81 -17.47
N GLY A 211 -13.65 -3.14 -17.71
CA GLY A 211 -13.53 -1.69 -17.60
C GLY A 211 -13.32 -1.19 -16.17
N GLY A 212 -13.35 -2.08 -15.17
CA GLY A 212 -13.04 -1.72 -13.79
C GLY A 212 -11.56 -1.45 -13.57
N ARG A 213 -11.23 -0.76 -12.48
CA ARG A 213 -9.87 -0.34 -12.20
C ARG A 213 -9.33 -0.91 -10.90
N PHE A 214 -8.09 -1.37 -10.94
CA PHE A 214 -7.31 -1.75 -9.78
C PHE A 214 -6.32 -0.64 -9.45
N ILE A 215 -6.50 0.02 -8.32
CA ILE A 215 -5.67 1.15 -7.88
C ILE A 215 -4.97 0.86 -6.56
N GLY A 216 -3.78 1.40 -6.38
CA GLY A 216 -3.06 1.18 -5.13
C GLY A 216 -1.77 1.97 -4.98
N CYS A 217 -1.13 1.73 -3.83
CA CYS A 217 0.19 2.26 -3.49
C CYS A 217 1.02 1.13 -2.90
N ILE A 218 2.30 1.06 -3.30
CA ILE A 218 3.27 0.06 -2.81
C ILE A 218 4.66 0.68 -2.64
N PRO A 219 5.56 0.04 -1.88
CA PRO A 219 6.98 0.38 -1.91
C PRO A 219 7.55 0.26 -3.33
N ASN A 220 8.42 1.21 -3.69
CA ASN A 220 9.01 1.31 -5.01
C ASN A 220 10.24 0.39 -5.14
N SER A 221 10.14 -0.66 -5.93
CA SER A 221 11.24 -1.60 -6.16
C SER A 221 12.48 -0.96 -6.81
N ASP A 222 12.31 0.10 -7.59
CA ASP A 222 13.43 0.79 -8.24
C ASP A 222 14.25 1.57 -7.19
N VAL A 223 13.57 2.23 -6.25
CA VAL A 223 14.23 2.89 -5.11
C VAL A 223 14.94 1.87 -4.22
N ILE A 224 14.27 0.74 -3.91
CA ILE A 224 14.89 -0.33 -3.13
C ILE A 224 16.11 -0.89 -3.84
N GLY A 225 16.00 -1.18 -5.13
CA GLY A 225 17.10 -1.71 -5.96
C GLY A 225 18.28 -0.76 -6.03
N GLU A 226 18.04 0.54 -6.17
CA GLU A 226 19.10 1.56 -6.19
C GLU A 226 19.86 1.64 -4.87
N HIS A 227 19.16 1.63 -3.73
CA HIS A 227 19.80 1.61 -2.41
C HIS A 227 20.64 0.33 -2.20
N VAL A 228 20.11 -0.82 -2.60
CA VAL A 228 20.82 -2.11 -2.54
C VAL A 228 22.08 -2.07 -3.40
N ARG A 229 21.99 -1.59 -4.63
CA ARG A 229 23.15 -1.45 -5.54
C ARG A 229 24.21 -0.54 -4.96
N GLN A 230 23.82 0.62 -4.42
CA GLN A 230 24.74 1.57 -3.79
C GLN A 230 25.42 0.97 -2.55
N PHE A 231 24.68 0.22 -1.73
CA PHE A 231 25.23 -0.48 -0.58
C PHE A 231 26.28 -1.52 -1.02
N ASN A 232 25.94 -2.38 -1.98
CA ASN A 232 26.83 -3.43 -2.48
C ASN A 232 28.09 -2.84 -3.12
N ALA A 233 27.97 -1.74 -3.89
CA ALA A 233 29.11 -1.04 -4.46
C ALA A 233 30.06 -0.47 -3.38
N LYS A 234 29.51 0.13 -2.31
CA LYS A 234 30.30 0.62 -1.18
C LYS A 234 31.04 -0.52 -0.46
N GLN A 235 30.36 -1.65 -0.23
CA GLN A 235 30.97 -2.83 0.39
C GLN A 235 32.11 -3.40 -0.47
N ALA A 236 31.91 -3.49 -1.79
CA ALA A 236 32.94 -3.95 -2.71
C ALA A 236 34.17 -3.04 -2.72
N ALA A 237 33.99 -1.72 -2.70
CA ALA A 237 35.08 -0.74 -2.63
C ALA A 237 35.86 -0.88 -1.31
N GLN A 238 35.17 -0.98 -0.17
CA GLN A 238 35.81 -1.16 1.14
C GLN A 238 36.62 -2.47 1.22
N LYS A 239 36.08 -3.58 0.68
CA LYS A 239 36.80 -4.86 0.62
C LYS A 239 38.02 -4.77 -0.26
N LYS A 240 37.99 -4.00 -1.35
CA LYS A 240 39.16 -3.78 -2.26
C LYS A 240 40.22 -2.95 -1.56
N GLU A 241 39.87 -1.83 -0.95
CA GLU A 241 40.79 -0.99 -0.19
C GLU A 241 41.44 -1.75 0.98
N ALA A 242 40.68 -2.57 1.69
CA ALA A 242 41.20 -3.39 2.78
C ALA A 242 42.18 -4.48 2.28
N LYS A 243 42.00 -5.02 1.06
CA LYS A 243 42.94 -5.94 0.44
C LYS A 243 44.22 -5.23 -0.03
N GLU A 244 44.10 -4.07 -0.66
CA GLU A 244 45.22 -3.27 -1.11
C GLU A 244 46.08 -2.74 0.05
N ALA A 245 45.44 -2.46 1.21
CA ALA A 245 46.16 -2.04 2.42
C ALA A 245 46.90 -3.20 3.15
N LYS A 246 46.61 -4.46 2.81
CA LYS A 246 47.24 -5.65 3.39
C LYS A 246 48.37 -6.27 2.55
N GLU A 247 48.77 -5.70 1.42
CA GLU A 247 49.97 -6.10 0.66
C GLU A 247 51.10 -5.04 0.84
N PRO A 248 52.41 -5.39 1.02
CA PRO A 248 52.95 -6.72 1.36
C PRO A 248 53.97 -6.69 2.53
N GLU A 249 53.98 -7.72 3.35
CA GLU A 249 55.25 -8.27 3.86
C GLU A 249 55.13 -9.82 3.80
N ALA A 250 55.98 -10.39 2.98
CA ALA A 250 56.16 -11.84 2.91
C ALA A 250 56.78 -12.33 4.22
N ASP A 251 56.33 -13.51 4.67
CA ASP A 251 56.80 -14.26 5.84
C ASP A 251 56.10 -13.91 7.18
N ALA A 252 54.94 -14.52 7.38
CA ALA A 252 54.53 -14.99 8.70
C ALA A 252 53.46 -16.12 8.58
N GLU A 253 53.77 -17.17 9.30
CA GLU A 253 53.08 -18.43 9.40
C GLU A 253 51.60 -18.33 9.75
N ASP A 254 50.87 -19.42 9.40
CA ASP A 254 49.51 -19.79 9.81
C ASP A 254 49.02 -19.05 11.05
N GLY A 255 48.14 -18.10 10.85
CA GLY A 255 47.42 -17.39 11.90
C GLY A 255 45.96 -17.35 11.58
N GLU A 256 45.18 -17.98 12.41
CA GLU A 256 43.73 -18.09 12.55
C GLU A 256 42.93 -17.04 11.78
N VAL A 257 42.08 -17.52 10.87
CA VAL A 257 40.99 -16.72 10.29
C VAL A 257 40.09 -16.31 11.47
N GLU A 258 40.10 -15.03 11.82
CA GLU A 258 39.13 -14.47 12.76
C GLU A 258 37.71 -14.72 12.21
N GLU A 259 37.09 -15.78 12.70
CA GLU A 259 35.64 -15.98 12.63
C GLU A 259 34.99 -14.82 13.38
N GLY A 260 34.24 -13.96 12.68
CA GLY A 260 33.25 -13.16 13.40
C GLY A 260 32.98 -11.73 13.00
N GLU A 261 33.31 -11.21 11.82
CA GLU A 261 32.58 -10.04 11.36
C GLU A 261 31.27 -10.49 10.71
N ALA A 262 30.14 -10.30 11.43
CA ALA A 262 28.83 -10.49 10.85
C ALA A 262 28.73 -9.68 9.55
N GLU A 263 28.46 -10.34 8.42
CA GLU A 263 28.32 -9.66 7.13
C GLU A 263 27.29 -8.53 7.26
N LYS A 264 27.74 -7.32 6.99
CA LYS A 264 26.86 -6.15 7.00
C LYS A 264 25.79 -6.34 5.93
N THR A 265 24.54 -6.30 6.32
CA THR A 265 23.38 -6.40 5.43
C THR A 265 22.93 -5.03 4.96
N ALA A 266 22.21 -4.97 3.82
CA ALA A 266 21.76 -3.71 3.27
C ALA A 266 20.74 -3.04 4.21
N GLU A 267 21.08 -1.82 4.63
CA GLU A 267 20.24 -1.00 5.50
C GLU A 267 20.34 0.47 5.07
N TRP A 268 19.20 1.17 5.08
CA TRP A 268 19.11 2.61 4.84
C TRP A 268 17.86 3.21 5.47
N GLY A 269 17.77 4.51 5.49
CA GLY A 269 16.68 5.29 6.03
C GLY A 269 17.17 6.60 6.64
N ASN A 270 16.31 7.24 7.40
CA ASN A 270 16.62 8.44 8.14
C ASN A 270 16.05 8.37 9.57
N SER A 271 15.82 9.50 10.22
CA SER A 271 15.34 9.52 11.61
C SER A 271 13.92 8.96 11.77
N ILE A 272 13.10 8.90 10.71
CA ILE A 272 11.69 8.52 10.76
C ILE A 272 11.35 7.20 10.11
N TYR A 273 12.20 6.68 9.20
CA TYR A 273 11.98 5.36 8.58
C TYR A 273 13.29 4.60 8.42
N ARG A 274 13.20 3.27 8.34
CA ARG A 274 14.32 2.37 8.10
C ARG A 274 13.88 1.13 7.33
N VAL A 275 14.71 0.75 6.35
CA VAL A 275 14.62 -0.50 5.60
C VAL A 275 15.87 -1.32 5.90
N ARG A 276 15.70 -2.60 6.27
CA ARG A 276 16.81 -3.52 6.56
C ARG A 276 16.56 -4.88 5.95
N PHE A 277 17.50 -5.37 5.17
CA PHE A 277 17.50 -6.75 4.69
C PHE A 277 18.16 -7.68 5.73
N PRO A 278 17.59 -8.88 5.97
CA PRO A 278 18.15 -9.82 6.95
C PRO A 278 19.34 -10.63 6.42
N GLY A 279 19.66 -10.53 5.14
CA GLY A 279 20.70 -11.30 4.48
C GLY A 279 21.20 -10.64 3.20
N PRO A 280 22.00 -11.36 2.38
CA PRO A 280 22.56 -10.84 1.16
C PRO A 280 21.47 -10.42 0.16
N THR A 281 21.79 -9.39 -0.62
CA THR A 281 20.92 -8.81 -1.64
C THR A 281 21.55 -8.94 -3.02
N PRO A 282 20.76 -8.85 -4.12
CA PRO A 282 21.32 -8.92 -5.47
C PRO A 282 22.36 -7.83 -5.72
N GLU A 283 23.51 -8.17 -6.28
CA GLU A 283 24.60 -7.20 -6.54
C GLU A 283 24.16 -6.04 -7.43
N ASP A 284 23.33 -6.34 -8.42
CA ASP A 284 22.80 -5.38 -9.40
C ASP A 284 21.53 -4.64 -8.92
N GLY A 285 21.03 -4.95 -7.71
CA GLY A 285 19.79 -4.40 -7.20
C GLY A 285 18.52 -4.90 -7.90
N ILE A 286 18.62 -5.92 -8.76
CA ILE A 286 17.48 -6.49 -9.47
C ILE A 286 17.05 -7.80 -8.80
N PHE A 287 15.85 -7.81 -8.26
CA PHE A 287 15.32 -8.91 -7.44
C PHE A 287 14.86 -10.08 -8.30
N ARG A 288 15.65 -11.17 -8.32
CA ARG A 288 15.40 -12.44 -9.02
C ARG A 288 15.65 -13.61 -8.08
N PRO A 289 14.72 -14.58 -7.92
CA PRO A 289 13.35 -14.61 -8.46
C PRO A 289 12.49 -13.45 -7.93
N ALA A 290 11.30 -13.24 -8.52
CA ALA A 290 10.46 -12.08 -8.22
C ALA A 290 9.80 -12.10 -6.82
N PHE A 291 9.89 -13.20 -6.09
CA PHE A 291 9.19 -13.40 -4.82
C PHE A 291 10.14 -13.74 -3.68
N GLY A 292 9.70 -13.50 -2.45
CA GLY A 292 10.39 -13.91 -1.24
C GLY A 292 11.48 -12.97 -0.73
N TRP A 293 11.70 -11.84 -1.36
CA TRP A 293 12.68 -10.84 -0.93
C TRP A 293 12.17 -10.05 0.26
N LYS A 294 12.35 -10.64 1.44
CA LYS A 294 11.92 -10.07 2.71
C LYS A 294 12.88 -8.99 3.19
N TYR A 295 12.33 -7.89 3.69
CA TYR A 295 13.02 -6.86 4.46
C TYR A 295 12.20 -6.48 5.69
N SER A 296 12.84 -5.88 6.70
CA SER A 296 12.16 -5.25 7.83
C SER A 296 11.93 -3.78 7.51
N PHE A 297 10.71 -3.30 7.73
CA PHE A 297 10.35 -1.90 7.59
C PHE A 297 10.00 -1.30 8.95
N PHE A 298 10.60 -0.18 9.24
CA PHE A 298 10.27 0.66 10.40
C PHE A 298 9.77 2.01 9.91
N LEU A 299 8.72 2.50 10.51
CA LEU A 299 8.22 3.86 10.34
C LEU A 299 7.76 4.39 11.71
N ASP A 300 8.36 5.47 12.15
CA ASP A 300 8.07 6.09 13.45
C ASP A 300 6.56 6.24 13.67
N GLU A 301 6.07 5.91 14.85
CA GLU A 301 4.66 5.95 15.26
C GLU A 301 3.68 5.06 14.43
N ALA A 302 4.13 4.36 13.41
CA ALA A 302 3.23 3.65 12.49
C ALA A 302 3.57 2.17 12.33
N VAL A 303 4.85 1.81 12.15
CA VAL A 303 5.29 0.44 11.85
C VAL A 303 6.55 0.12 12.64
N GLU A 304 6.49 -0.92 13.49
CA GLU A 304 7.63 -1.38 14.30
C GLU A 304 8.25 -2.65 13.70
N GLU A 305 9.22 -2.48 12.80
CA GLU A 305 10.01 -3.56 12.19
C GLU A 305 9.18 -4.74 11.63
N VAL A 306 8.12 -4.41 10.90
CA VAL A 306 7.27 -5.43 10.28
C VAL A 306 7.97 -6.01 9.06
N PRO A 307 7.91 -7.33 8.84
CA PRO A 307 8.41 -7.94 7.61
C PRO A 307 7.53 -7.55 6.41
N GLU A 308 8.17 -7.04 5.37
CA GLU A 308 7.57 -6.72 4.09
C GLU A 308 8.35 -7.41 2.96
N TYR A 309 7.80 -7.43 1.75
CA TYR A 309 8.42 -8.07 0.60
C TYR A 309 8.57 -7.08 -0.56
N VAL A 310 9.70 -7.15 -1.25
CA VAL A 310 9.90 -6.36 -2.48
C VAL A 310 8.92 -6.83 -3.54
N VAL A 311 8.28 -5.87 -4.21
CA VAL A 311 7.44 -6.09 -5.39
C VAL A 311 8.22 -5.63 -6.61
N PRO A 312 8.99 -6.50 -7.30
CA PRO A 312 9.69 -6.12 -8.51
C PRO A 312 8.67 -5.68 -9.56
N TRP A 313 8.71 -4.39 -9.92
CA TRP A 313 7.64 -3.75 -10.68
C TRP A 313 7.36 -4.44 -12.02
N GLU A 314 8.41 -4.73 -12.81
CA GLU A 314 8.21 -5.36 -14.11
C GLU A 314 7.66 -6.79 -14.01
N ALA A 315 8.03 -7.53 -12.97
CA ALA A 315 7.47 -8.86 -12.72
C ALA A 315 6.00 -8.77 -12.30
N PHE A 316 5.65 -7.80 -11.46
CA PHE A 316 4.26 -7.55 -11.08
C PHE A 316 3.42 -7.15 -12.29
N ARG A 317 3.90 -6.23 -13.12
CA ARG A 317 3.22 -5.80 -14.35
C ARG A 317 2.95 -6.98 -15.29
N ALA A 318 3.98 -7.79 -15.55
CA ALA A 318 3.83 -8.98 -16.40
C ALA A 318 2.85 -10.00 -15.80
N LEU A 319 2.91 -10.22 -14.47
CA LEU A 319 1.98 -11.12 -13.78
C LEU A 319 0.52 -10.60 -13.82
N ALA A 320 0.32 -9.28 -13.75
CA ALA A 320 -1.01 -8.67 -13.83
C ALA A 320 -1.66 -8.88 -15.21
N GLU A 321 -0.86 -8.89 -16.29
CA GLU A 321 -1.32 -9.18 -17.66
C GLU A 321 -1.92 -10.61 -17.78
N ASP A 322 -1.40 -11.61 -17.04
CA ASP A 322 -1.97 -12.96 -16.97
C ASP A 322 -3.44 -12.95 -16.47
N TYR A 323 -3.85 -11.89 -15.77
CA TYR A 323 -5.20 -11.69 -15.23
C TYR A 323 -6.00 -10.63 -15.98
N ASN A 324 -5.59 -10.24 -17.19
CA ASN A 324 -6.21 -9.20 -18.01
C ASN A 324 -6.27 -7.84 -17.31
N LEU A 325 -5.20 -7.47 -16.62
CA LEU A 325 -5.01 -6.17 -16.00
C LEU A 325 -3.93 -5.40 -16.77
N GLU A 326 -4.32 -4.36 -17.49
CA GLU A 326 -3.42 -3.51 -18.27
C GLU A 326 -3.02 -2.27 -17.48
N LEU A 327 -1.72 -1.97 -17.46
CA LEU A 327 -1.18 -0.81 -16.77
C LEU A 327 -1.62 0.49 -17.45
N GLN A 328 -2.24 1.40 -16.68
CA GLN A 328 -2.60 2.75 -17.12
C GLN A 328 -1.80 3.87 -16.45
N TYR A 329 -1.35 3.63 -15.23
CA TYR A 329 -0.68 4.66 -14.43
C TYR A 329 0.33 4.04 -13.48
N HIS A 330 1.53 4.61 -13.46
CA HIS A 330 2.59 4.30 -12.52
C HIS A 330 3.43 5.56 -12.28
N LYS A 331 3.40 6.09 -11.06
CA LYS A 331 4.19 7.27 -10.69
C LYS A 331 4.69 7.16 -9.25
N SER A 332 5.92 7.63 -9.02
CA SER A 332 6.39 7.85 -7.65
C SER A 332 5.54 8.89 -6.93
N PHE A 333 5.52 8.87 -5.60
CA PHE A 333 4.79 9.89 -4.84
C PHE A 333 5.33 11.30 -5.09
N THR A 334 6.63 11.41 -5.35
CA THR A 334 7.26 12.68 -5.76
C THR A 334 6.72 13.15 -7.10
N ASP A 335 6.60 12.25 -8.09
CA ASP A 335 6.06 12.60 -9.40
C ASP A 335 4.56 12.93 -9.33
N VAL A 336 3.81 12.26 -8.45
CA VAL A 336 2.41 12.63 -8.19
C VAL A 336 2.34 14.04 -7.62
N TRP A 337 3.20 14.38 -6.65
CA TRP A 337 3.26 15.73 -6.10
C TRP A 337 3.54 16.77 -7.19
N GLU A 338 4.60 16.57 -7.97
CA GLU A 338 5.01 17.52 -9.01
C GLU A 338 3.96 17.69 -10.11
N SER A 339 3.24 16.63 -10.49
CA SER A 339 2.25 16.67 -11.54
C SER A 339 0.88 17.22 -11.10
N GLU A 340 0.52 17.08 -9.81
CA GLU A 340 -0.85 17.36 -9.34
C GLU A 340 -0.94 18.54 -8.36
N LYS A 341 0.19 19.06 -7.85
CA LYS A 341 0.21 20.16 -6.86
C LYS A 341 -0.49 21.44 -7.33
N ASP A 342 -0.52 21.68 -8.63
CA ASP A 342 -1.11 22.87 -9.24
C ASP A 342 -2.41 22.59 -10.02
N ASP A 343 -2.92 21.35 -9.93
CA ASP A 343 -4.24 21.00 -10.46
C ASP A 343 -5.35 21.81 -9.77
N SER A 344 -6.38 22.17 -10.52
CA SER A 344 -7.47 23.03 -10.04
C SER A 344 -8.28 22.47 -8.87
N MET A 345 -8.34 21.15 -8.71
CA MET A 345 -9.05 20.47 -7.63
C MET A 345 -8.09 19.89 -6.59
N LEU A 346 -7.01 19.25 -7.03
CA LEU A 346 -6.06 18.53 -6.17
C LEU A 346 -5.09 19.48 -5.47
N GLY A 347 -4.73 20.60 -6.10
CA GLY A 347 -3.95 21.68 -5.49
C GLY A 347 -4.61 22.23 -4.23
N PRO A 348 -5.83 22.78 -4.30
CA PRO A 348 -6.59 23.22 -3.12
C PRO A 348 -6.86 22.11 -2.11
N LEU A 349 -6.93 20.85 -2.55
CA LEU A 349 -7.05 19.70 -1.64
C LEU A 349 -5.77 19.53 -0.81
N SER A 350 -4.57 19.68 -1.41
CA SER A 350 -3.29 19.60 -0.70
C SER A 350 -3.19 20.64 0.43
N GLU A 351 -3.69 21.83 0.21
CA GLU A 351 -3.75 22.91 1.22
C GLU A 351 -4.69 22.54 2.37
N ARG A 352 -5.90 22.04 2.05
CA ARG A 352 -6.88 21.59 3.07
C ARG A 352 -6.37 20.42 3.91
N MET A 353 -5.56 19.57 3.31
CA MET A 353 -4.96 18.40 3.97
C MET A 353 -3.66 18.72 4.71
N GLY A 354 -3.14 19.95 4.59
CA GLY A 354 -1.93 20.38 5.28
C GLY A 354 -0.64 19.84 4.67
N VAL A 355 -0.64 19.58 3.36
CA VAL A 355 0.56 19.19 2.60
C VAL A 355 1.38 20.42 2.23
N ARG A 356 0.70 21.54 1.90
CA ARG A 356 1.33 22.84 1.67
C ARG A 356 0.55 23.99 2.32
N GLU A 357 1.17 25.13 2.41
CA GLU A 357 0.53 26.35 2.87
C GLU A 357 -0.57 26.80 1.90
N ARG A 358 -1.52 27.58 2.42
CA ARG A 358 -2.65 28.11 1.63
C ARG A 358 -2.16 29.10 0.56
N GLY A 359 -2.91 29.16 -0.55
CA GLY A 359 -2.62 30.08 -1.65
C GLY A 359 -1.46 29.60 -2.53
N GLY A 360 -1.23 28.31 -2.64
CA GLY A 360 -0.13 27.75 -3.43
C GLY A 360 1.25 27.93 -2.78
N GLY A 361 1.27 28.11 -1.45
CA GLY A 361 2.50 28.31 -0.69
C GLY A 361 3.43 27.08 -0.65
N PRO A 362 4.55 27.14 0.09
CA PRO A 362 5.53 26.08 0.17
C PRO A 362 4.96 24.79 0.77
N ILE A 363 5.63 23.67 0.48
CA ILE A 363 5.32 22.35 1.05
C ILE A 363 5.62 22.36 2.55
N LEU A 364 4.73 21.76 3.34
CA LEU A 364 4.83 21.66 4.81
C LEU A 364 5.40 20.30 5.27
N VAL A 365 5.79 19.47 4.32
CA VAL A 365 6.40 18.16 4.55
C VAL A 365 7.91 18.35 4.65
N SER A 366 8.53 17.89 5.72
CA SER A 366 9.98 18.03 5.91
C SER A 366 10.78 17.23 4.87
N PRO A 367 12.06 17.55 4.61
CA PRO A 367 12.90 16.79 3.68
C PRO A 367 12.97 15.30 4.02
N GLU A 368 13.05 14.94 5.31
CA GLU A 368 13.08 13.54 5.77
C GLU A 368 11.75 12.84 5.50
N GLU A 369 10.62 13.53 5.69
CA GLU A 369 9.29 13.01 5.36
C GLU A 369 9.08 12.88 3.85
N GLN A 370 9.62 13.79 3.05
CA GLN A 370 9.60 13.70 1.58
C GLN A 370 10.41 12.51 1.07
N GLU A 371 11.59 12.26 1.65
CA GLU A 371 12.39 11.07 1.36
C GLU A 371 11.61 9.79 1.68
N ALA A 372 11.01 9.70 2.86
CA ALA A 372 10.17 8.57 3.24
C ALA A 372 8.95 8.39 2.31
N ALA A 373 8.34 9.48 1.84
CA ALA A 373 7.25 9.42 0.85
C ALA A 373 7.74 8.95 -0.52
N GLY A 374 8.96 9.34 -0.92
CA GLY A 374 9.61 8.91 -2.17
C GLY A 374 9.86 7.40 -2.24
N PHE A 375 9.77 6.69 -1.12
CA PHE A 375 9.82 5.24 -1.04
C PHE A 375 8.63 4.53 -1.70
N TYR A 376 7.56 5.25 -2.09
CA TYR A 376 6.32 4.67 -2.59
C TYR A 376 6.02 5.08 -4.03
N VAL A 377 5.28 4.17 -4.72
CA VAL A 377 4.64 4.42 -6.01
C VAL A 377 3.14 4.26 -5.91
N ALA A 378 2.43 4.99 -6.76
CA ALA A 378 1.01 4.88 -7.01
C ALA A 378 0.77 4.25 -8.38
N PHE A 379 -0.25 3.39 -8.50
CA PHE A 379 -0.56 2.71 -9.75
C PHE A 379 -2.07 2.61 -10.03
N CYS A 380 -2.39 2.43 -11.29
CA CYS A 380 -3.71 2.05 -11.77
C CYS A 380 -3.58 1.03 -12.90
N PHE A 381 -4.29 -0.08 -12.78
CA PHE A 381 -4.53 -1.05 -13.85
C PHE A 381 -5.99 -1.03 -14.26
N TYR A 382 -6.23 -1.33 -15.53
CA TYR A 382 -7.54 -1.43 -16.14
C TYR A 382 -7.86 -2.89 -16.46
N LYS A 383 -9.08 -3.36 -16.18
CA LYS A 383 -9.52 -4.72 -16.49
C LYS A 383 -10.05 -4.77 -17.92
N VAL A 384 -9.35 -5.43 -18.83
CA VAL A 384 -9.73 -5.64 -20.23
C VAL A 384 -10.66 -6.85 -20.45
#